data_bbb49e16e9dc5fe5e1ae6c16df3c6294
#
_entry.id   bbb49e16e9dc5fe5e1ae6c16df3c6294
#
_cell.length_a   1.000
_cell.length_b   1.000
_cell.length_c   1.000
_cell.angle_alpha   90.00
_cell.angle_beta   90.00
_cell.angle_gamma   90.00
#
_symmetry.space_group_name_H-M   'P 1'
#
loop_
_entity.id
_entity.type
_entity.pdbx_description
1 polymer ?
#
loop_
_entity_poly.entity_id
_entity_poly.type
_entity_poly.pdbx_seq_one_letter_code
_entity_poly.pdbx_strand_id
1 'polypeptide(L)'
;MTTSFVYTAVFTFLLQSGAPIEADEASFPTYDSCMVEAESEARQLAREWQWEEERTGLKGFYKGVTVRCEKRPAPKAGKRHGK
;
A
#
# COMPACT_ATOMS: atom_id res chain seq x y z
N MET A 1 26.91 -12.47 10.44
CA MET A 1 26.14 -11.54 9.67
C MET A 1 24.66 -11.57 10.06
N THR A 2 24.08 -10.45 10.32
CA THR A 2 22.71 -10.37 10.78
C THR A 2 21.77 -10.05 9.64
N THR A 3 20.68 -10.75 9.56
CA THR A 3 19.66 -10.47 8.56
C THR A 3 18.66 -9.48 9.13
N SER A 4 18.47 -8.39 8.43
CA SER A 4 17.49 -7.38 8.83
C SER A 4 16.19 -7.63 8.08
N PHE A 5 15.12 -7.20 8.70
CA PHE A 5 13.80 -7.31 8.09
C PHE A 5 13.11 -5.96 8.13
N VAL A 6 12.24 -5.77 7.17
CA VAL A 6 11.36 -4.62 7.14
C VAL A 6 9.93 -5.13 6.94
N TYR A 7 8.99 -4.24 7.15
CA TYR A 7 7.58 -4.55 6.91
C TYR A 7 7.11 -3.73 5.73
N THR A 8 6.74 -4.41 4.67
CA THR A 8 6.33 -3.77 3.43
C THR A 8 4.81 -3.69 3.38
N ALA A 9 4.31 -2.49 3.16
CA ALA A 9 2.88 -2.29 3.02
C ALA A 9 2.44 -2.76 1.64
N VAL A 10 1.49 -3.69 1.62
CA VAL A 10 0.94 -4.22 0.38
C VAL A 10 -0.51 -3.78 0.30
N PHE A 11 -0.82 -3.02 -0.72
CA PHE A 11 -2.17 -2.52 -0.95
C PHE A 11 -2.87 -3.40 -1.97
N THR A 12 -4.08 -3.82 -1.65
CA THR A 12 -4.91 -4.55 -2.61
C THR A 12 -6.03 -3.62 -3.03
N PHE A 13 -6.01 -3.21 -4.27
CA PHE A 13 -7.02 -2.35 -4.86
C PHE A 13 -8.05 -3.22 -5.53
N LEU A 14 -9.31 -3.03 -5.18
CA LEU A 14 -10.39 -3.82 -5.73
C LEU A 14 -11.07 -3.01 -6.83
N LEU A 15 -11.01 -3.53 -8.06
CA LEU A 15 -11.64 -2.86 -9.19
C LEU A 15 -13.15 -2.98 -9.11
N GLN A 16 -13.85 -2.12 -9.86
CA GLN A 16 -15.32 -2.21 -9.93
C GLN A 16 -15.77 -3.57 -10.41
N SER A 17 -14.98 -4.23 -11.25
CA SER A 17 -15.28 -5.57 -11.73
C SER A 17 -15.16 -6.65 -10.66
N GLY A 18 -14.50 -6.32 -9.55
CA GLY A 18 -14.21 -7.28 -8.50
C GLY A 18 -12.81 -7.86 -8.55
N ALA A 19 -12.04 -7.55 -9.59
CA ALA A 19 -10.69 -8.08 -9.72
C ALA A 19 -9.74 -7.31 -8.79
N PRO A 20 -8.84 -8.02 -8.10
CA PRO A 20 -7.88 -7.34 -7.24
C PRO A 20 -6.60 -7.00 -7.99
N ILE A 21 -5.97 -5.90 -7.59
CA ILE A 21 -4.65 -5.52 -8.06
C ILE A 21 -3.80 -5.24 -6.82
N GLU A 22 -2.65 -5.90 -6.72
CA GLU A 22 -1.77 -5.70 -5.57
C GLU A 22 -0.59 -4.82 -5.96
N ALA A 23 -0.19 -3.97 -5.02
CA ALA A 23 0.96 -3.11 -5.22
C ALA A 23 1.72 -2.98 -3.91
N ASP A 24 3.04 -3.14 -4.00
CA ASP A 24 3.91 -2.85 -2.86
C ASP A 24 4.13 -1.35 -2.80
N GLU A 25 3.98 -0.79 -1.61
CA GLU A 25 4.17 0.64 -1.47
C GLU A 25 5.48 0.95 -0.77
N ALA A 26 5.44 1.13 0.54
CA ALA A 26 6.61 1.55 1.27
C ALA A 26 6.98 0.49 2.31
N SER A 27 8.22 0.53 2.75
CA SER A 27 8.68 -0.37 3.79
C SER A 27 8.99 0.41 5.06
N PHE A 28 8.76 -0.23 6.20
CA PHE A 28 8.86 0.39 7.50
C PHE A 28 9.63 -0.52 8.44
N PRO A 29 10.24 0.05 9.49
CA PRO A 29 11.05 -0.77 10.39
C PRO A 29 10.25 -1.68 11.30
N THR A 30 8.99 -1.35 11.59
CA THR A 30 8.18 -2.18 12.49
C THR A 30 6.82 -2.45 11.88
N TYR A 31 6.18 -3.53 12.36
CA TYR A 31 4.85 -3.86 11.92
C TYR A 31 3.87 -2.73 12.26
N ASP A 32 3.96 -2.21 13.48
CA ASP A 32 3.04 -1.16 13.91
C ASP A 32 3.16 0.09 13.06
N SER A 33 4.40 0.55 12.78
CA SER A 33 4.55 1.74 11.95
C SER A 33 4.03 1.49 10.54
N CYS A 34 4.24 0.28 10.01
CA CYS A 34 3.72 -0.07 8.70
C CYS A 34 2.19 0.00 8.68
N MET A 35 1.54 -0.62 9.66
CA MET A 35 0.08 -0.64 9.68
C MET A 35 -0.52 0.73 9.88
N VAL A 36 0.06 1.54 10.77
CA VAL A 36 -0.45 2.89 11.02
C VAL A 36 -0.41 3.72 9.74
N GLU A 37 0.74 3.69 9.05
CA GLU A 37 0.88 4.48 7.83
C GLU A 37 0.03 3.93 6.70
N ALA A 38 0.00 2.61 6.55
CA ALA A 38 -0.76 2.00 5.46
C ALA A 38 -2.26 2.24 5.63
N GLU A 39 -2.76 2.10 6.85
CA GLU A 39 -4.19 2.33 7.09
C GLU A 39 -4.56 3.78 6.91
N SER A 40 -3.67 4.70 7.31
CA SER A 40 -3.91 6.12 7.10
C SER A 40 -4.00 6.43 5.61
N GLU A 41 -3.09 5.88 4.83
CA GLU A 41 -3.08 6.07 3.39
C GLU A 41 -4.34 5.50 2.75
N ALA A 42 -4.74 4.29 3.16
CA ALA A 42 -5.93 3.67 2.61
C ALA A 42 -7.18 4.49 2.89
N ARG A 43 -7.29 5.03 4.11
CA ARG A 43 -8.44 5.87 4.45
C ARG A 43 -8.46 7.15 3.62
N GLN A 44 -7.30 7.73 3.39
CA GLN A 44 -7.22 8.93 2.57
C GLN A 44 -7.63 8.65 1.13
N LEU A 45 -7.16 7.55 0.56
CA LEU A 45 -7.54 7.16 -0.79
C LEU A 45 -9.04 6.93 -0.91
N ALA A 46 -9.62 6.25 0.07
CA ALA A 46 -11.06 5.98 0.04
C ALA A 46 -11.86 7.27 0.08
N ARG A 47 -11.41 8.24 0.91
CA ARG A 47 -12.10 9.53 0.97
C ARG A 47 -11.97 10.30 -0.33
N GLU A 48 -10.81 10.25 -0.97
CA GLU A 48 -10.60 10.93 -2.24
C GLU A 48 -11.49 10.33 -3.33
N TRP A 49 -11.61 9.00 -3.37
CA TRP A 49 -12.47 8.36 -4.35
C TRP A 49 -13.93 8.71 -4.12
N GLN A 50 -14.37 8.73 -2.85
CA GLN A 50 -15.74 9.08 -2.54
C GLN A 50 -16.03 10.53 -2.94
N TRP A 51 -15.09 11.42 -2.65
CA TRP A 51 -15.25 12.82 -3.01
C TRP A 51 -15.35 13.02 -4.51
N GLU A 52 -14.49 12.31 -5.28
CA GLU A 52 -14.56 12.37 -6.72
C GLU A 52 -15.89 11.87 -7.25
N GLU A 53 -16.36 10.76 -6.70
CA GLU A 53 -17.64 10.20 -7.13
C GLU A 53 -18.79 11.18 -6.85
N GLU A 54 -18.77 11.80 -5.69
CA GLU A 54 -19.81 12.77 -5.35
C GLU A 54 -19.74 13.99 -6.25
N ARG A 55 -18.54 14.40 -6.60
CA ARG A 55 -18.35 15.60 -7.42
C ARG A 55 -18.72 15.35 -8.88
N THR A 56 -18.38 14.21 -9.42
CA THR A 56 -18.59 13.93 -10.84
C THR A 56 -19.84 13.09 -11.12
N GLY A 57 -20.34 12.38 -10.13
CA GLY A 57 -21.45 11.47 -10.32
C GLY A 57 -21.07 10.17 -11.00
N LEU A 58 -19.77 9.93 -11.18
CA LEU A 58 -19.28 8.73 -11.86
C LEU A 58 -18.45 7.90 -10.90
N LYS A 59 -18.57 6.57 -11.01
CA LYS A 59 -17.73 5.68 -10.21
C LYS A 59 -16.35 5.60 -10.83
N GLY A 60 -15.33 5.61 -9.96
CA GLY A 60 -13.97 5.45 -10.41
C GLY A 60 -13.64 4.00 -10.74
N PHE A 61 -12.35 3.74 -11.00
CA PHE A 61 -11.89 2.39 -11.33
C PHE A 61 -11.98 1.44 -10.14
N TYR A 62 -11.82 1.97 -8.93
CA TYR A 62 -11.68 1.13 -7.73
C TYR A 62 -12.89 1.29 -6.85
N LYS A 63 -13.32 0.18 -6.25
CA LYS A 63 -14.41 0.23 -5.28
C LYS A 63 -13.94 0.00 -3.86
N GLY A 64 -12.66 -0.30 -3.67
CA GLY A 64 -12.14 -0.45 -2.33
C GLY A 64 -10.65 -0.68 -2.33
N VAL A 65 -10.08 -0.57 -1.15
CA VAL A 65 -8.66 -0.85 -0.94
C VAL A 65 -8.50 -1.46 0.45
N THR A 66 -7.68 -2.50 0.53
CA THR A 66 -7.27 -3.07 1.80
C THR A 66 -5.76 -3.06 1.88
N VAL A 67 -5.23 -3.15 3.10
CA VAL A 67 -3.79 -3.11 3.30
C VAL A 67 -3.37 -4.26 4.20
N ARG A 68 -2.14 -4.71 3.99
CA ARG A 68 -1.50 -5.62 4.90
C ARG A 68 -0.02 -5.30 4.93
N CYS A 69 0.66 -5.73 5.99
CA CYS A 69 2.09 -5.52 6.11
C CYS A 69 2.76 -6.87 6.13
N GLU A 70 3.71 -7.07 5.22
CA GLU A 70 4.44 -8.32 5.10
C GLU A 70 5.87 -8.13 5.54
N LYS A 71 6.35 -9.06 6.36
CA LYS A 71 7.73 -9.06 6.80
C LYS A 71 8.60 -9.56 5.65
N ARG A 72 9.57 -8.76 5.26
CA ARG A 72 10.45 -9.09 4.14
C ARG A 72 11.89 -8.77 4.50
N PRO A 73 12.86 -9.47 3.89
CA PRO A 73 14.25 -9.11 4.11
C PRO A 73 14.52 -7.68 3.65
N ALA A 74 15.30 -6.96 4.43
CA ALA A 74 15.67 -5.61 4.05
C ALA A 74 16.59 -5.66 2.84
N PRO A 75 16.50 -4.67 1.92
CA PRO A 75 17.41 -4.63 0.79
C PRO A 75 18.84 -4.40 1.26
N LYS A 76 19.77 -4.95 0.53
CA LYS A 76 21.18 -4.77 0.85
C LYS A 76 21.63 -3.40 0.40
N ALA A 77 22.34 -2.72 1.28
CA ALA A 77 22.69 -1.33 1.06
C ALA A 77 23.55 -1.14 -0.18
N GLY A 78 24.45 -2.04 -0.48
CA GLY A 78 25.37 -1.83 -1.58
C GLY A 78 24.86 -2.18 -2.94
N LYS A 79 23.65 -2.47 -3.08
CA LYS A 79 23.12 -2.97 -4.34
C LYS A 79 22.60 -1.92 -5.28
N ARG A 80 22.80 -0.88 -5.04
CA ARG A 80 22.24 0.06 -5.89
C ARG A 80 22.96 0.46 -7.02
N HIS A 81 22.80 0.47 -7.22
CA HIS A 81 23.11 0.94 -8.07
C HIS A 81 23.59 1.18 -8.86
N GLY A 82 23.76 1.18 -8.86
CA GLY A 82 24.21 1.41 -9.36
C GLY A 82 24.60 1.54 -10.08
N LYS A 83 24.63 1.55 -9.99
CA LYS A 83 25.00 1.76 -10.33
C LYS A 83 25.22 1.97 -10.66
#